data_d3e45d367c2a7abb953fd35e896ba567
#
_entry.id   d3e45d367c2a7abb953fd35e896ba567
#
_cell.length_a   1.000
_cell.length_b   1.000
_cell.length_c   1.000
_cell.angle_alpha   90.00
_cell.angle_beta   90.00
_cell.angle_gamma   90.00
#
_symmetry.space_group_name_H-M   'P 1'
#
loop_
_entity.id
_entity.type
_entity.pdbx_description
1 polymer ?
#
loop_
_entity_poly.entity_id
_entity_poly.type
_entity_poly.pdbx_seq_one_letter_code
_entity_poly.pdbx_strand_id
1 'polypeptide(L)'
;PQLGIDGDIKTVTGQPVDIFIDFMPASQGEMAGMRMDDVKRVEYYDYPSDPRFLNKAHVINFIMQKYEYGGYVKGIYYDNFITSRQLNGYAKVQYKNMTFDWAGGAFYMNDRKNYENIVETFRLPQEDGSVKEFERNSVVDYTRKRRASYWTSFKALYRTKNVVASNM
;
A
#
# COMPACT_ATOMS: atom_id res chain seq x y z
N PRO A 1 17.33 -6.56 2.64
CA PRO A 1 16.22 -5.64 2.86
C PRO A 1 15.75 -5.70 4.31
N GLN A 2 15.24 -4.57 4.81
CA GLN A 2 14.71 -4.42 6.16
C GLN A 2 13.27 -3.92 6.06
N LEU A 3 12.42 -4.31 7.00
CA LEU A 3 11.08 -3.76 7.14
C LEU A 3 11.17 -2.45 7.90
N GLY A 4 10.72 -1.35 7.28
CA GLY A 4 10.64 -0.04 7.93
C GLY A 4 9.52 0.01 8.98
N ILE A 5 9.58 0.99 9.87
CA ILE A 5 8.56 1.23 10.92
C ILE A 5 7.18 1.53 10.30
N ASP A 6 7.16 2.10 9.12
CA ASP A 6 5.99 2.41 8.29
C ASP A 6 5.44 1.20 7.51
N GLY A 7 6.06 0.04 7.64
CA GLY A 7 5.70 -1.18 6.92
C GLY A 7 6.31 -1.28 5.51
N ASP A 8 7.06 -0.29 5.08
CA ASP A 8 7.76 -0.31 3.80
C ASP A 8 9.01 -1.20 3.85
N ILE A 9 9.30 -1.87 2.75
CA ILE A 9 10.52 -2.66 2.60
C ILE A 9 11.61 -1.76 2.04
N LYS A 10 12.73 -1.66 2.77
CA LYS A 10 13.89 -0.84 2.39
C LYS A 10 15.17 -1.69 2.38
N THR A 11 16.18 -1.21 1.65
CA THR A 11 17.54 -1.77 1.75
C THR A 11 18.14 -1.45 3.12
N VAL A 12 19.29 -2.04 3.44
CA VAL A 12 20.04 -1.71 4.67
C VAL A 12 20.47 -0.24 4.68
N THR A 13 20.64 0.36 3.51
CA THR A 13 21.00 1.77 3.32
C THR A 13 19.80 2.72 3.29
N GLY A 14 18.58 2.20 3.52
CA GLY A 14 17.35 3.00 3.54
C GLY A 14 16.73 3.28 2.17
N GLN A 15 17.26 2.72 1.09
CA GLN A 15 16.71 2.90 -0.26
C GLN A 15 15.39 2.13 -0.43
N PRO A 16 14.40 2.66 -1.18
CA PRO A 16 13.15 1.98 -1.44
C PRO A 16 13.38 0.71 -2.26
N VAL A 17 12.58 -0.31 -2.02
CA VAL A 17 12.59 -1.58 -2.75
C VAL A 17 11.25 -1.77 -3.44
N ASP A 18 11.28 -1.93 -4.76
CA ASP A 18 10.09 -2.22 -5.56
C ASP A 18 9.74 -3.71 -5.50
N ILE A 19 8.45 -4.01 -5.43
CA ILE A 19 7.96 -5.37 -5.29
C ILE A 19 7.33 -5.85 -6.59
N PHE A 20 7.72 -7.06 -6.98
CA PHE A 20 7.24 -7.74 -8.16
C PHE A 20 6.69 -9.12 -7.78
N ILE A 21 5.70 -9.56 -8.51
CA ILE A 21 5.16 -10.92 -8.46
C ILE A 21 5.29 -11.53 -9.86
N ASP A 22 6.04 -12.62 -9.97
CA ASP A 22 6.33 -13.27 -11.25
C ASP A 22 6.80 -12.29 -12.36
N PHE A 23 7.72 -11.38 -12.00
CA PHE A 23 8.27 -10.33 -12.87
C PHE A 23 7.27 -9.23 -13.31
N MET A 24 6.15 -9.11 -12.65
CA MET A 24 5.17 -8.02 -12.86
C MET A 24 5.13 -7.13 -11.62
N PRO A 25 5.07 -5.79 -11.78
CA PRO A 25 4.90 -4.89 -10.63
C PRO A 25 3.71 -5.29 -9.78
N ALA A 26 3.90 -5.41 -8.48
CA ALA A 26 2.84 -5.77 -7.56
C ALA A 26 2.06 -4.55 -7.10
N SER A 27 0.73 -4.62 -7.17
CA SER A 27 -0.14 -3.64 -6.52
C SER A 27 -0.22 -3.88 -5.01
N GLN A 28 -0.59 -2.85 -4.25
CA GLN A 28 -0.82 -3.00 -2.81
C GLN A 28 -1.89 -4.05 -2.49
N GLY A 29 -2.94 -4.14 -3.32
CA GLY A 29 -3.98 -5.14 -3.18
C GLY A 29 -3.46 -6.57 -3.37
N GLU A 30 -2.63 -6.80 -4.39
CA GLU A 30 -2.00 -8.10 -4.63
C GLU A 30 -1.10 -8.51 -3.46
N MET A 31 -0.31 -7.58 -2.95
CA MET A 31 0.55 -7.84 -1.80
C MET A 31 -0.25 -8.18 -0.54
N ALA A 32 -1.27 -7.40 -0.22
CA ALA A 32 -2.12 -7.64 0.94
C ALA A 32 -2.93 -8.95 0.82
N GLY A 33 -3.30 -9.34 -0.40
CA GLY A 33 -4.00 -10.59 -0.71
C GLY A 33 -3.09 -11.81 -0.79
N MET A 34 -1.79 -11.64 -1.05
CA MET A 34 -0.84 -12.72 -1.27
C MET A 34 -0.75 -13.66 -0.05
N ARG A 35 -0.73 -14.96 -0.33
CA ARG A 35 -0.47 -16.01 0.66
C ARG A 35 0.98 -16.46 0.54
N MET A 36 1.71 -16.45 1.64
CA MET A 36 3.13 -16.87 1.66
C MET A 36 3.28 -18.36 1.32
N ASP A 37 2.28 -19.19 1.62
CA ASP A 37 2.27 -20.62 1.25
C ASP A 37 2.26 -20.85 -0.27
N ASP A 38 1.79 -19.87 -1.04
CA ASP A 38 1.79 -19.92 -2.50
C ASP A 38 3.09 -19.37 -3.11
N VAL A 39 4.02 -18.88 -2.29
CA VAL A 39 5.32 -18.39 -2.75
C VAL A 39 6.30 -19.56 -2.85
N LYS A 40 6.81 -19.81 -4.06
CA LYS A 40 7.82 -20.83 -4.30
C LYS A 40 9.20 -20.40 -3.84
N ARG A 41 9.56 -19.14 -4.10
CA ARG A 41 10.80 -18.50 -3.67
C ARG A 41 10.71 -16.98 -3.78
N VAL A 42 11.58 -16.31 -3.04
CA VAL A 42 11.75 -14.87 -3.08
C VAL A 42 13.13 -14.57 -3.64
N GLU A 43 13.21 -13.70 -4.62
CA GLU A 43 14.44 -13.28 -5.27
C GLU A 43 14.66 -11.79 -4.99
N TYR A 44 15.88 -11.44 -4.62
CA TYR A 44 16.30 -10.05 -4.48
C TYR A 44 17.27 -9.70 -5.59
N TYR A 45 17.06 -8.56 -6.25
CA TYR A 45 17.90 -8.05 -7.30
C TYR A 45 18.38 -6.65 -6.94
N ASP A 46 19.68 -6.46 -7.11
CA ASP A 46 20.36 -5.19 -6.94
C ASP A 46 20.81 -4.69 -8.31
N TYR A 47 20.29 -3.54 -8.74
CA TYR A 47 20.49 -2.98 -10.08
C TYR A 47 20.34 -4.00 -11.23
N PRO A 48 19.16 -4.66 -11.33
CA PRO A 48 18.96 -5.67 -12.36
C PRO A 48 18.99 -5.07 -13.77
N SER A 49 19.72 -5.72 -14.66
CA SER A 49 19.76 -5.37 -16.09
C SER A 49 18.57 -5.94 -16.89
N ASP A 50 17.75 -6.77 -16.28
CA ASP A 50 16.57 -7.38 -16.91
C ASP A 50 15.48 -6.31 -17.15
N PRO A 51 15.07 -6.08 -18.42
CA PRO A 51 14.08 -5.05 -18.74
C PRO A 51 12.69 -5.29 -18.10
N ARG A 52 12.39 -6.51 -17.66
CA ARG A 52 11.14 -6.82 -16.94
C ARG A 52 11.01 -6.06 -15.64
N PHE A 53 12.10 -5.63 -15.04
CA PHE A 53 12.09 -4.85 -13.81
C PHE A 53 12.00 -3.33 -14.03
N LEU A 54 11.74 -2.89 -15.26
CA LEU A 54 11.45 -1.48 -15.58
C LEU A 54 12.54 -0.51 -15.08
N ASN A 55 13.81 -0.91 -15.13
CA ASN A 55 14.97 -0.14 -14.65
C ASN A 55 14.92 0.23 -13.17
N LYS A 56 14.26 -0.58 -12.34
CA LYS A 56 14.24 -0.38 -10.89
C LYS A 56 15.59 -0.74 -10.27
N ALA A 57 16.02 0.04 -9.25
CA ALA A 57 17.33 -0.15 -8.62
C ALA A 57 17.35 -1.37 -7.69
N HIS A 58 16.33 -1.53 -6.86
CA HIS A 58 16.24 -2.62 -5.89
C HIS A 58 14.88 -3.30 -6.02
N VAL A 59 14.88 -4.60 -6.27
CA VAL A 59 13.67 -5.35 -6.56
C VAL A 59 13.59 -6.60 -5.68
N ILE A 60 12.42 -6.83 -5.08
CA ILE A 60 12.04 -8.13 -4.54
C ILE A 60 11.00 -8.74 -5.48
N ASN A 61 11.29 -9.92 -6.00
CA ASN A 61 10.41 -10.65 -6.88
C ASN A 61 9.93 -11.93 -6.21
N PHE A 62 8.64 -12.01 -5.96
CA PHE A 62 7.98 -13.20 -5.45
C PHE A 62 7.63 -14.12 -6.60
N ILE A 63 8.29 -15.28 -6.67
CA ILE A 63 7.96 -16.32 -7.65
C ILE A 63 6.88 -17.21 -7.06
N MET A 64 5.72 -17.20 -7.69
CA MET A 64 4.56 -17.95 -7.21
C MET A 64 4.62 -19.41 -7.65
N GLN A 65 4.03 -20.28 -6.83
CA GLN A 65 3.75 -21.66 -7.26
C GLN A 65 2.73 -21.65 -8.41
N LYS A 66 2.95 -22.51 -9.39
CA LYS A 66 2.04 -22.64 -10.52
C LYS A 66 1.08 -23.77 -10.26
N TYR A 67 -0.19 -23.44 -10.20
CA TYR A 67 -1.29 -24.37 -10.15
C TYR A 67 -2.06 -24.31 -11.48
N GLU A 68 -2.56 -25.43 -11.96
CA GLU A 68 -3.46 -25.42 -13.12
C GLU A 68 -4.85 -24.90 -12.75
N TYR A 69 -5.29 -25.23 -11.53
CA TYR A 69 -6.59 -24.85 -11.00
C TYR A 69 -6.46 -24.54 -9.52
N GLY A 70 -7.10 -23.50 -9.08
CA GLY A 70 -7.12 -23.16 -7.66
C GLY A 70 -7.57 -21.73 -7.43
N GLY A 71 -7.64 -21.36 -6.18
CA GLY A 71 -7.97 -20.00 -5.81
C GLY A 71 -8.19 -19.88 -4.31
N TYR A 72 -8.34 -18.65 -3.88
CA TYR A 72 -8.66 -18.33 -2.50
C TYR A 72 -9.43 -17.03 -2.40
N VAL A 73 -10.10 -16.88 -1.28
CA VAL A 73 -10.74 -15.62 -0.86
C VAL A 73 -10.20 -15.28 0.51
N LYS A 74 -9.88 -14.00 0.73
CA LYS A 74 -9.41 -13.46 2.00
C LYS A 74 -10.22 -12.21 2.33
N GLY A 75 -10.72 -12.13 3.55
CA GLY A 75 -11.38 -10.95 4.09
C GLY A 75 -10.61 -10.44 5.31
N ILE A 76 -10.46 -9.12 5.42
CA ILE A 76 -9.82 -8.47 6.57
C ILE A 76 -10.74 -7.36 7.04
N TYR A 77 -11.11 -7.41 8.31
CA TYR A 77 -11.93 -6.38 8.96
C TYR A 77 -11.14 -5.72 10.07
N TYR A 78 -11.10 -4.40 10.03
CA TYR A 78 -10.52 -3.58 11.08
C TYR A 78 -11.61 -2.72 11.70
N ASP A 79 -11.72 -2.72 13.00
CA ASP A 79 -12.61 -1.85 13.75
C ASP A 79 -11.83 -1.09 14.83
N ASN A 80 -11.79 0.20 14.70
CA ASN A 80 -11.28 1.10 15.74
C ASN A 80 -12.40 1.49 16.70
N PHE A 81 -13.36 0.67 16.99
CA PHE A 81 -14.49 0.80 17.92
C PHE A 81 -15.02 2.22 18.21
N ILE A 82 -14.19 3.25 18.06
CA ILE A 82 -14.47 4.64 18.39
C ILE A 82 -14.87 5.43 17.15
N THR A 83 -14.05 5.39 16.07
CA THR A 83 -14.18 6.34 14.97
C THR A 83 -14.26 5.72 13.59
N SER A 84 -13.58 4.58 13.34
CA SER A 84 -13.43 4.07 11.97
C SER A 84 -13.56 2.55 11.87
N ARG A 85 -14.03 2.11 10.70
CA ARG A 85 -14.15 0.71 10.30
C ARG A 85 -13.64 0.55 8.89
N GLN A 86 -12.98 -0.55 8.64
CA GLN A 86 -12.47 -0.90 7.32
C GLN A 86 -12.69 -2.38 7.03
N LEU A 87 -13.21 -2.66 5.86
CA LEU A 87 -13.35 -4.00 5.31
C LEU A 87 -12.54 -4.08 4.01
N ASN A 88 -11.67 -5.07 3.90
CA ASN A 88 -10.95 -5.38 2.67
C ASN A 88 -11.22 -6.83 2.27
N GLY A 89 -11.44 -7.05 0.98
CA GLY A 89 -11.65 -8.36 0.39
C GLY A 89 -10.66 -8.61 -0.74
N TYR A 90 -10.19 -9.83 -0.86
CA TYR A 90 -9.27 -10.29 -1.89
C TYR A 90 -9.74 -11.64 -2.39
N ALA A 91 -9.76 -11.81 -3.71
CA ALA A 91 -10.05 -13.09 -4.33
C ALA A 91 -9.07 -13.33 -5.48
N LYS A 92 -8.58 -14.56 -5.57
CA LYS A 92 -7.73 -15.00 -6.67
C LYS A 92 -8.25 -16.31 -7.21
N VAL A 93 -8.34 -16.41 -8.53
CA VAL A 93 -8.74 -17.64 -9.22
C VAL A 93 -7.74 -17.94 -10.33
N GLN A 94 -7.18 -19.14 -10.32
CA GLN A 94 -6.32 -19.68 -11.35
C GLN A 94 -7.08 -20.74 -12.14
N TYR A 95 -7.15 -20.55 -13.44
CA TYR A 95 -7.74 -21.51 -14.38
C TYR A 95 -6.79 -21.70 -15.57
N LYS A 96 -6.06 -22.80 -15.63
CA LYS A 96 -5.03 -23.08 -16.66
C LYS A 96 -4.02 -21.92 -16.76
N ASN A 97 -4.03 -21.25 -17.90
CA ASN A 97 -3.12 -20.14 -18.21
C ASN A 97 -3.68 -18.76 -17.81
N MET A 98 -4.85 -18.73 -17.19
CA MET A 98 -5.51 -17.49 -16.78
C MET A 98 -5.49 -17.34 -15.26
N THR A 99 -5.15 -16.15 -14.81
CA THR A 99 -5.28 -15.76 -13.40
C THR A 99 -6.19 -14.54 -13.32
N PHE A 100 -7.14 -14.58 -12.42
CA PHE A 100 -8.04 -13.49 -12.12
C PHE A 100 -7.80 -13.08 -10.67
N ASP A 101 -7.43 -11.82 -10.45
CA ASP A 101 -7.24 -11.23 -9.14
C ASP A 101 -8.27 -10.12 -8.96
N TRP A 102 -8.97 -10.15 -7.85
CA TRP A 102 -9.86 -9.10 -7.42
C TRP A 102 -9.46 -8.62 -6.03
N ALA A 103 -9.44 -7.31 -5.86
CA ALA A 103 -9.27 -6.67 -4.57
C ALA A 103 -10.29 -5.54 -4.42
N GLY A 104 -10.84 -5.38 -3.23
CA GLY A 104 -11.79 -4.30 -2.97
C GLY A 104 -11.90 -4.01 -1.49
N GLY A 105 -12.38 -2.83 -1.17
CA GLY A 105 -12.54 -2.43 0.21
C GLY A 105 -13.52 -1.30 0.41
N ALA A 106 -13.95 -1.18 1.66
CA ALA A 106 -14.79 -0.12 2.16
C ALA A 106 -14.19 0.44 3.44
N PHE A 107 -14.10 1.75 3.53
CA PHE A 107 -13.70 2.47 4.72
C PHE A 107 -14.81 3.40 5.16
N TYR A 108 -15.12 3.39 6.44
CA TYR A 108 -16.06 4.30 7.05
C TYR A 108 -15.45 4.94 8.28
N MET A 109 -15.55 6.26 8.37
CA MET A 109 -15.13 7.03 9.54
C MET A 109 -16.29 7.93 9.99
N ASN A 110 -16.50 7.99 11.29
CA ASN A 110 -17.48 8.88 11.91
C ASN A 110 -16.90 9.39 13.23
N ASP A 111 -16.07 10.39 13.12
CA ASP A 111 -15.50 11.06 14.27
C ASP A 111 -16.47 12.15 14.76
N ARG A 112 -16.99 11.98 15.97
CA ARG A 112 -18.00 12.86 16.56
C ARG A 112 -17.43 14.00 17.39
N LYS A 113 -16.14 13.91 17.76
CA LYS A 113 -15.47 14.85 18.67
C LYS A 113 -14.08 15.18 18.15
N ASN A 114 -14.03 15.79 16.98
CA ASN A 114 -12.76 16.27 16.47
C ASN A 114 -12.52 17.66 17.05
N TYR A 115 -11.61 17.74 18.01
CA TYR A 115 -11.10 18.96 18.61
C TYR A 115 -9.63 19.08 18.29
N GLU A 116 -9.21 20.23 17.80
CA GLU A 116 -7.83 20.52 17.54
C GLU A 116 -7.52 21.94 18.03
N ASN A 117 -6.52 22.06 18.87
CA ASN A 117 -5.99 23.35 19.32
C ASN A 117 -4.50 23.41 19.01
N ILE A 118 -4.14 24.31 18.09
CA ILE A 118 -2.76 24.53 17.67
C ILE A 118 -2.36 25.92 18.15
N VAL A 119 -1.34 25.98 19.01
CA VAL A 119 -0.71 27.22 19.44
C VAL A 119 0.65 27.33 18.77
N GLU A 120 0.85 28.35 17.97
CA GLU A 120 2.10 28.59 17.25
C GLU A 120 2.69 29.92 17.72
N THR A 121 3.96 29.88 18.12
CA THR A 121 4.72 31.10 18.54
C THR A 121 5.73 31.41 17.47
N PHE A 122 5.65 32.63 16.92
CA PHE A 122 6.58 33.14 15.92
C PHE A 122 7.46 34.24 16.56
N ARG A 123 8.77 34.14 16.35
CA ARG A 123 9.75 35.12 16.80
C ARG A 123 10.37 35.81 15.60
N LEU A 124 10.11 37.10 15.44
CA LEU A 124 10.62 37.89 14.33
C LEU A 124 11.66 38.88 14.86
N PRO A 125 12.95 38.79 14.42
CA PRO A 125 13.93 39.80 14.73
C PRO A 125 13.55 41.11 14.03
N GLN A 126 13.69 42.22 14.74
CA GLN A 126 13.46 43.56 14.21
C GLN A 126 14.80 44.23 13.84
N GLU A 127 14.75 45.27 13.01
CA GLU A 127 15.94 45.98 12.55
C GLU A 127 16.70 46.69 13.70
N ASP A 128 16.01 46.99 14.80
CA ASP A 128 16.58 47.58 16.02
C ASP A 128 17.24 46.54 16.95
N GLY A 129 17.29 45.28 16.54
CA GLY A 129 17.85 44.18 17.33
C GLY A 129 16.89 43.57 18.36
N SER A 130 15.68 44.10 18.49
CA SER A 130 14.65 43.51 19.34
C SER A 130 14.01 42.31 18.68
N VAL A 131 13.38 41.41 19.46
CA VAL A 131 12.63 40.26 18.96
C VAL A 131 11.15 40.47 19.30
N LYS A 132 10.31 40.47 18.28
CA LYS A 132 8.88 40.57 18.46
C LYS A 132 8.30 39.15 18.42
N GLU A 133 7.55 38.79 19.45
CA GLU A 133 6.90 37.51 19.58
C GLU A 133 5.41 37.65 19.24
N PHE A 134 4.89 36.69 18.39
CA PHE A 134 3.49 36.59 18.02
C PHE A 134 3.01 35.21 18.36
N GLU A 135 1.85 35.10 18.97
CA GLU A 135 1.16 33.90 19.22
C GLU A 135 -0.06 33.77 18.28
N ARG A 136 -0.14 32.67 17.56
CA ARG A 136 -1.33 32.29 16.78
C ARG A 136 -1.97 31.12 17.46
N ASN A 137 -3.21 31.30 17.91
CA ASN A 137 -4.02 30.21 18.44
C ASN A 137 -5.10 29.84 17.42
N SER A 138 -5.04 28.61 16.91
CA SER A 138 -5.99 28.05 15.96
C SER A 138 -6.79 26.95 16.65
N VAL A 139 -8.05 27.22 16.90
CA VAL A 139 -8.96 26.27 17.56
C VAL A 139 -9.97 25.75 16.54
N VAL A 140 -9.99 24.45 16.32
CA VAL A 140 -11.07 23.76 15.60
C VAL A 140 -11.99 23.15 16.64
N ASP A 141 -13.16 23.74 16.80
CA ASP A 141 -14.15 23.29 17.77
C ASP A 141 -14.95 22.10 17.22
N TYR A 142 -15.31 21.18 18.07
CA TYR A 142 -16.08 19.95 17.90
C TYR A 142 -16.80 19.77 16.55
N THR A 143 -16.06 19.49 15.50
CA THR A 143 -16.63 19.17 14.21
C THR A 143 -16.84 17.67 14.05
N ARG A 144 -17.97 17.29 13.45
CA ARG A 144 -18.22 15.90 13.07
C ARG A 144 -17.61 15.62 11.70
N LYS A 145 -16.55 14.80 11.67
CA LYS A 145 -15.99 14.32 10.41
C LYS A 145 -16.63 12.98 10.04
N ARG A 146 -17.28 12.93 8.89
CA ARG A 146 -17.78 11.69 8.29
C ARG A 146 -17.08 11.47 6.96
N ARG A 147 -16.58 10.27 6.75
CA ARG A 147 -15.98 9.86 5.48
C ARG A 147 -16.39 8.43 5.18
N ALA A 148 -16.84 8.20 3.96
CA ALA A 148 -16.98 6.86 3.40
C ALA A 148 -16.18 6.82 2.11
N SER A 149 -15.43 5.76 1.90
CA SER A 149 -14.71 5.50 0.65
C SER A 149 -14.81 4.03 0.30
N TYR A 150 -14.88 3.78 -1.01
CA TYR A 150 -14.93 2.44 -1.58
C TYR A 150 -13.89 2.38 -2.70
N TRP A 151 -13.28 1.24 -2.85
CA TRP A 151 -12.36 0.99 -3.92
C TRP A 151 -12.50 -0.46 -4.40
N THR A 152 -12.23 -0.69 -5.66
CA THR A 152 -12.16 -2.03 -6.23
C THR A 152 -11.14 -2.02 -7.36
N SER A 153 -10.45 -3.13 -7.51
CA SER A 153 -9.56 -3.39 -8.63
C SER A 153 -9.76 -4.81 -9.12
N PHE A 154 -9.59 -5.00 -10.42
CA PHE A 154 -9.66 -6.30 -11.06
C PHE A 154 -8.50 -6.42 -12.03
N LYS A 155 -7.79 -7.55 -11.98
CA LYS A 155 -6.70 -7.85 -12.89
C LYS A 155 -6.92 -9.22 -13.50
N ALA A 156 -6.81 -9.30 -14.81
CA ALA A 156 -6.77 -10.56 -15.55
C ALA A 156 -5.39 -10.72 -16.17
N LEU A 157 -4.78 -11.87 -15.96
CA LEU A 157 -3.47 -12.22 -16.49
C LEU A 157 -3.59 -13.48 -17.32
N TYR A 158 -3.19 -13.40 -18.59
CA TYR A 158 -3.03 -14.56 -19.47
C TYR A 158 -1.56 -14.81 -19.73
N ARG A 159 -1.10 -16.03 -19.48
CA ARG A 159 0.31 -16.39 -19.59
C ARG A 159 0.48 -17.71 -20.36
N THR A 160 1.30 -17.66 -21.40
CA THR A 160 1.81 -18.84 -22.11
C THR A 160 3.33 -18.88 -22.04
N LYS A 161 3.96 -19.91 -22.65
CA LYS A 161 5.43 -19.98 -22.70
C LYS A 161 6.06 -18.75 -23.39
N ASN A 162 5.37 -18.15 -24.36
CA ASN A 162 5.89 -17.09 -25.22
C ASN A 162 5.18 -15.75 -25.09
N VAL A 163 4.06 -15.67 -24.38
CA VAL A 163 3.24 -14.46 -24.28
C VAL A 163 2.77 -14.27 -22.85
N VAL A 164 2.91 -13.03 -22.37
CA VAL A 164 2.25 -12.56 -21.14
C VAL A 164 1.43 -11.33 -21.50
N ALA A 165 0.13 -11.38 -21.29
CA ALA A 165 -0.77 -10.25 -21.46
C ALA A 165 -1.53 -9.99 -20.16
N SER A 166 -1.66 -8.74 -19.77
CA SER A 166 -2.40 -8.33 -18.58
C SER A 166 -3.30 -7.14 -18.89
N ASN A 167 -4.45 -7.09 -18.24
CA ASN A 167 -5.32 -5.94 -18.16
C ASN A 167 -5.53 -5.61 -16.67
N MET A 168 -5.43 -4.33 -16.33
CA MET A 168 -5.64 -3.79 -14.98
C MET A 168 -6.77 -2.77 -15.00
#